data_a909de93512b77536ae304669080d173
#
_entry.id   a909de93512b77536ae304669080d173
#
_cell.length_a   1.000
_cell.length_b   1.000
_cell.length_c   1.000
_cell.angle_alpha   90.00
_cell.angle_beta   90.00
_cell.angle_gamma   90.00
#
_symmetry.space_group_name_H-M   'P 1'
#
loop_
_entity.id
_entity.type
_entity.pdbx_description
1 polymer ?
#
loop_
_entity_poly.entity_id
_entity_poly.type
_entity_poly.pdbx_seq_one_letter_code
_entity_poly.pdbx_strand_id
1 'polypeptide(L)'
;MSKVYFSIGSNKGNRSELINEAITKIDIFIGKVELRSSIYETKSWGFKSSNFYNTCLLVDSSLSVELILNKILKIEKDMGRLNSVGQYSDRCIDIDILFFEDIIVNSKA
;
A
#
# COMPACT_ATOMS: atom_id res chain seq x y z
N MET A 1 10.24 10.85 -15.34
CA MET A 1 9.66 9.95 -14.32
C MET A 1 9.15 10.77 -13.14
N SER A 2 8.06 10.34 -12.59
CA SER A 2 7.43 11.07 -11.48
C SER A 2 7.77 10.43 -10.16
N LYS A 3 7.88 11.26 -9.12
CA LYS A 3 8.05 10.78 -7.75
C LYS A 3 6.68 10.49 -7.16
N VAL A 4 6.54 9.32 -6.60
CA VAL A 4 5.27 8.88 -6.01
C VAL A 4 5.54 8.42 -4.57
N TYR A 5 4.73 8.92 -3.65
CA TYR A 5 4.84 8.53 -2.24
C TYR A 5 3.68 7.61 -1.90
N PHE A 6 3.99 6.47 -1.31
CA PHE A 6 3.01 5.48 -0.90
C PHE A 6 3.02 5.28 0.60
N SER A 7 1.86 4.93 1.14
CA SER A 7 1.73 4.36 2.47
C SER A 7 1.26 2.93 2.31
N ILE A 8 1.89 2.00 2.99
CA ILE A 8 1.52 0.59 2.97
C ILE A 8 1.24 0.14 4.39
N GLY A 9 0.12 -0.54 4.59
CA GLY A 9 -0.24 -1.06 5.90
C GLY A 9 -0.74 -2.47 5.85
N SER A 10 -0.57 -3.19 6.96
CA SER A 10 -1.07 -4.55 7.13
C SER A 10 -1.39 -4.79 8.59
N ASN A 11 -2.55 -5.39 8.88
CA ASN A 11 -2.90 -5.75 10.25
C ASN A 11 -3.38 -7.20 10.37
N LYS A 12 -3.00 -8.04 9.43
CA LYS A 12 -3.41 -9.45 9.43
C LYS A 12 -2.26 -10.33 8.98
N GLY A 13 -2.12 -11.47 9.64
CA GLY A 13 -1.09 -12.44 9.30
C GLY A 13 0.31 -11.97 9.64
N ASN A 14 1.28 -12.36 8.86
CA ASN A 14 2.66 -11.90 9.04
C ASN A 14 2.81 -10.53 8.39
N ARG A 15 2.56 -9.50 9.17
CA ARG A 15 2.47 -8.12 8.69
C ARG A 15 3.77 -7.64 8.04
N SER A 16 4.91 -7.98 8.62
CA SER A 16 6.19 -7.58 8.05
C SER A 16 6.45 -8.22 6.70
N GLU A 17 6.16 -9.51 6.57
CA GLU A 17 6.35 -10.21 5.30
C GLU A 17 5.39 -9.69 4.23
N LEU A 18 4.15 -9.40 4.60
CA LEU A 18 3.16 -8.88 3.66
C LEU A 18 3.59 -7.49 3.16
N ILE A 19 4.10 -6.65 4.03
CA ILE A 19 4.61 -5.34 3.63
C ILE A 19 5.79 -5.51 2.67
N ASN A 20 6.72 -6.39 2.99
CA ASN A 20 7.88 -6.62 2.12
C ASN A 20 7.47 -7.19 0.77
N GLU A 21 6.48 -8.07 0.73
CA GLU A 21 5.95 -8.60 -0.53
C GLU A 21 5.32 -7.47 -1.37
N ALA A 22 4.55 -6.60 -0.74
CA ALA A 22 3.94 -5.47 -1.44
C ALA A 22 5.00 -4.54 -2.02
N ILE A 23 6.06 -4.26 -1.27
CA ILE A 23 7.16 -3.42 -1.74
C ILE A 23 7.83 -4.06 -2.96
N THR A 24 8.08 -5.35 -2.92
CA THR A 24 8.66 -6.08 -4.05
C THR A 24 7.78 -5.96 -5.28
N LYS A 25 6.47 -6.13 -5.14
CA LYS A 25 5.53 -6.01 -6.26
C LYS A 25 5.48 -4.58 -6.81
N ILE A 26 5.54 -3.58 -5.94
CA ILE A 26 5.59 -2.19 -6.36
C ILE A 26 6.86 -1.94 -7.17
N ASP A 27 7.98 -2.45 -6.70
CA ASP A 27 9.27 -2.28 -7.39
C ASP A 27 9.26 -2.92 -8.78
N ILE A 28 8.57 -4.05 -8.94
CA ILE A 28 8.50 -4.75 -10.21
C ILE A 28 7.48 -4.12 -11.16
N PHE A 29 6.28 -3.77 -10.67
CA PHE A 29 5.15 -3.44 -11.53
C PHE A 29 4.84 -1.97 -11.65
N ILE A 30 5.30 -1.14 -10.73
CA ILE A 30 4.94 0.29 -10.70
C ILE A 30 6.13 1.18 -10.99
N GLY A 31 7.23 0.98 -10.31
CA GLY A 31 8.42 1.80 -10.50
C GLY A 31 9.48 1.46 -9.48
N LYS A 32 10.62 2.13 -9.60
CA LYS A 32 11.77 1.85 -8.74
C LYS A 32 11.55 2.44 -7.35
N VAL A 33 11.59 1.57 -6.35
CA VAL A 33 11.54 2.00 -4.95
C VAL A 33 12.90 2.60 -4.58
N GLU A 34 12.91 3.89 -4.29
CA GLU A 34 14.14 4.61 -3.97
C GLU A 34 14.41 4.71 -2.49
N LEU A 35 13.37 4.91 -1.70
CA LEU A 35 13.48 5.05 -0.26
C LEU A 35 12.30 4.35 0.40
N ARG A 36 12.53 3.85 1.60
CA ARG A 36 11.47 3.31 2.44
C ARG A 36 11.72 3.72 3.89
N SER A 37 10.65 3.99 4.61
CA SER A 37 10.76 4.25 6.04
C SER A 37 10.92 2.95 6.81
N SER A 38 11.30 3.05 8.08
CA SER A 38 11.18 1.94 9.00
C SER A 38 9.71 1.56 9.15
N ILE A 39 9.46 0.31 9.48
CA ILE A 39 8.10 -0.13 9.80
C ILE A 39 7.71 0.45 11.16
N TYR A 40 6.52 1.01 11.24
CA TYR A 40 5.97 1.54 12.48
C TYR A 40 4.56 0.99 12.70
N GLU A 41 4.12 1.01 13.94
CA GLU A 41 2.86 0.40 14.34
C GLU A 41 1.82 1.47 14.67
N THR A 42 0.58 1.26 14.22
CA THR A 42 -0.55 2.12 14.57
C THR A 42 -1.71 1.26 15.04
N LYS A 43 -2.59 1.86 15.85
CA LYS A 43 -3.77 1.16 16.35
C LYS A 43 -4.82 1.02 15.26
N SER A 44 -5.53 -0.12 15.29
CA SER A 44 -6.71 -0.28 14.45
C SER A 44 -7.88 0.46 15.09
N TRP A 45 -8.73 1.04 14.24
CA TRP A 45 -9.88 1.82 14.67
C TRP A 45 -11.18 1.10 14.34
N GLY A 46 -12.14 1.17 15.26
CA GLY A 46 -13.50 0.77 15.02
C GLY A 46 -13.76 -0.72 15.07
N PHE A 47 -12.76 -1.56 15.33
CA PHE A 47 -12.94 -3.00 15.46
C PHE A 47 -11.76 -3.60 16.22
N LYS A 48 -12.00 -4.77 16.78
CA LYS A 48 -10.96 -5.48 17.52
C LYS A 48 -10.13 -6.29 16.57
N SER A 49 -8.92 -5.84 16.32
CA SER A 49 -7.98 -6.56 15.48
C SER A 49 -6.57 -6.18 15.86
N SER A 50 -5.60 -6.83 15.23
CA SER A 50 -4.20 -6.51 15.43
C SER A 50 -3.91 -5.08 14.97
N ASN A 51 -2.95 -4.45 15.60
CA ASN A 51 -2.48 -3.15 15.16
C ASN A 51 -1.88 -3.24 13.76
N PHE A 52 -1.95 -2.14 13.03
CA PHE A 52 -1.32 -2.05 11.71
C PHE A 52 0.18 -1.91 11.85
N TYR A 53 0.90 -2.60 10.98
CA TYR A 53 2.27 -2.27 10.65
C TYR A 53 2.24 -1.45 9.38
N ASN A 54 3.01 -0.37 9.33
CA ASN A 54 2.99 0.60 8.23
C ASN A 54 4.40 0.94 7.80
N THR A 55 4.53 1.31 6.53
CA THR A 55 5.75 1.90 6.00
C THR A 55 5.40 2.89 4.90
N CYS A 56 6.29 3.84 4.66
CA CYS A 56 6.15 4.79 3.56
C CYS A 56 7.25 4.55 2.54
N LEU A 57 6.92 4.74 1.27
CA LEU A 57 7.86 4.54 0.16
C LEU A 57 7.94 5.79 -0.70
N LEU A 58 9.12 6.01 -1.25
CA LEU A 58 9.31 6.92 -2.37
C LEU A 58 9.68 6.09 -3.59
N VAL A 59 8.91 6.27 -4.66
CA VAL A 59 9.03 5.46 -5.88
C VAL A 59 9.17 6.38 -7.10
N ASP A 60 10.11 6.04 -7.99
CA ASP A 60 10.20 6.65 -9.31
C ASP A 60 9.39 5.83 -10.29
N SER A 61 8.39 6.44 -10.92
CA SER A 61 7.53 5.74 -11.87
C SER A 61 7.33 6.53 -13.14
N SER A 62 7.28 5.82 -14.27
CA SER A 62 6.93 6.41 -15.56
C SER A 62 5.44 6.29 -15.87
N LEU A 63 4.67 5.68 -14.97
CA LEU A 63 3.25 5.46 -15.19
C LEU A 63 2.43 6.69 -14.80
N SER A 64 1.25 6.82 -15.44
CA SER A 64 0.28 7.83 -15.01
C SER A 64 -0.33 7.43 -13.68
N VAL A 65 -0.96 8.37 -12.98
CA VAL A 65 -1.61 8.08 -11.70
C VAL A 65 -2.72 7.05 -11.85
N GLU A 66 -3.46 7.09 -12.97
CA GLU A 66 -4.51 6.11 -13.24
C GLU A 66 -3.95 4.69 -13.37
N LEU A 67 -2.84 4.55 -14.08
CA LEU A 67 -2.21 3.24 -14.22
C LEU A 67 -1.66 2.76 -12.90
N ILE A 68 -1.09 3.65 -12.11
CA ILE A 68 -0.58 3.29 -10.77
C ILE A 68 -1.73 2.79 -9.89
N LEU A 69 -2.87 3.49 -9.89
CA LEU A 69 -4.03 3.07 -9.12
C LEU A 69 -4.51 1.68 -9.55
N ASN A 70 -4.55 1.42 -10.86
CA ASN A 70 -4.94 0.11 -11.37
C ASN A 70 -3.96 -0.99 -10.93
N LYS A 71 -2.68 -0.69 -10.94
CA LYS A 71 -1.66 -1.64 -10.49
C LYS A 71 -1.79 -1.92 -8.99
N ILE A 72 -2.05 -0.89 -8.20
CA ILE A 72 -2.25 -1.05 -6.76
C ILE A 72 -3.43 -1.98 -6.49
N LEU A 73 -4.55 -1.76 -7.16
CA LEU A 73 -5.73 -2.61 -6.98
C LEU A 73 -5.42 -4.06 -7.35
N LYS A 74 -4.66 -4.27 -8.41
CA LYS A 74 -4.27 -5.61 -8.79
C LYS A 74 -3.36 -6.27 -7.76
N ILE A 75 -2.40 -5.53 -7.23
CA ILE A 75 -1.50 -6.04 -6.20
C ILE A 75 -2.30 -6.42 -4.95
N GLU A 76 -3.21 -5.56 -4.52
CA GLU A 76 -4.05 -5.83 -3.36
C GLU A 76 -4.91 -7.06 -3.57
N LYS A 77 -5.47 -7.21 -4.77
CA LYS A 77 -6.26 -8.38 -5.12
C LYS A 77 -5.43 -9.64 -5.09
N ASP A 78 -4.25 -9.60 -5.69
CA ASP A 78 -3.34 -10.76 -5.74
C ASP A 78 -2.91 -11.18 -4.34
N MET A 79 -2.85 -10.23 -3.41
CA MET A 79 -2.50 -10.50 -2.02
C MET A 79 -3.70 -10.82 -1.14
N GLY A 80 -4.88 -11.03 -1.73
CA GLY A 80 -6.05 -11.54 -1.04
C GLY A 80 -6.97 -10.53 -0.41
N ARG A 81 -6.76 -9.23 -0.63
CA ARG A 81 -7.57 -8.19 0.01
C ARG A 81 -9.04 -8.26 -0.35
N LEU A 82 -9.36 -8.64 -1.58
CA LEU A 82 -10.74 -8.59 -2.08
C LEU A 82 -11.57 -9.82 -1.74
N ASN A 83 -11.08 -10.71 -0.90
CA ASN A 83 -11.82 -11.91 -0.53
C ASN A 83 -12.88 -11.66 0.54
N SER A 84 -12.95 -10.46 1.09
CA SER A 84 -13.88 -10.10 2.16
C SER A 84 -14.87 -9.07 1.67
N VAL A 85 -15.80 -9.49 0.86
CA VAL A 85 -16.78 -8.59 0.27
C VAL A 85 -17.70 -8.03 1.34
N GLY A 86 -17.77 -6.69 1.39
CA GLY A 86 -18.74 -6.01 2.22
C GLY A 86 -18.49 -6.04 3.72
N GLN A 87 -17.31 -6.42 4.16
CA GLN A 87 -17.03 -6.53 5.57
C GLN A 87 -15.87 -5.64 5.99
N TYR A 88 -16.02 -5.03 7.18
CA TYR A 88 -14.89 -4.42 7.86
C TYR A 88 -14.12 -5.53 8.53
N SER A 89 -13.03 -5.92 7.95
CA SER A 89 -12.21 -6.98 8.48
C SER A 89 -10.75 -6.60 8.38
N ASP A 90 -9.91 -7.39 9.01
CA ASP A 90 -8.48 -7.25 8.86
C ASP A 90 -8.10 -7.35 7.39
N ARG A 91 -7.15 -6.57 6.99
CA ARG A 91 -6.66 -6.54 5.62
C ARG A 91 -5.25 -7.06 5.58
N CYS A 92 -5.00 -7.98 4.65
CA CYS A 92 -3.64 -8.45 4.43
C CYS A 92 -2.74 -7.29 4.06
N ILE A 93 -3.23 -6.42 3.18
CA ILE A 93 -2.44 -5.29 2.72
C ILE A 93 -3.34 -4.14 2.30
N ASP A 94 -2.85 -2.93 2.53
CA ASP A 94 -3.53 -1.70 2.15
C ASP A 94 -2.48 -0.75 1.60
N ILE A 95 -2.63 -0.33 0.35
CA ILE A 95 -1.66 0.51 -0.34
C ILE A 95 -2.35 1.81 -0.76
N ASP A 96 -1.83 2.94 -0.30
CA ASP A 96 -2.36 4.26 -0.62
C ASP A 96 -1.32 5.11 -1.31
N ILE A 97 -1.74 5.89 -2.30
CA ILE A 97 -0.90 6.94 -2.85
C ILE A 97 -1.12 8.18 -2.00
N LEU A 98 -0.06 8.71 -1.44
CA LEU A 98 -0.12 9.93 -0.65
C LEU A 98 0.16 11.16 -1.49
N PHE A 99 1.06 11.02 -2.45
CA PHE A 99 1.60 12.15 -3.21
C PHE A 99 2.08 11.67 -4.57
N PHE A 100 1.73 12.42 -5.61
CA PHE A 100 2.23 12.18 -6.96
C PHE A 100 2.82 13.50 -7.47
N GLU A 101 4.14 13.58 -7.49
CA GLU A 101 4.87 14.83 -7.74
C GLU A 101 4.43 15.90 -6.75
N ASP A 102 3.80 16.98 -7.23
CA ASP A 102 3.30 18.07 -6.36
C ASP A 102 1.80 17.98 -6.13
N ILE A 103 1.19 16.87 -6.52
CA ILE A 103 -0.26 16.68 -6.40
C ILE A 103 -0.55 15.73 -5.24
N ILE A 104 -1.36 16.19 -4.29
CA ILE A 104 -1.84 15.33 -3.21
C ILE A 104 -2.96 14.47 -3.75
N VAL A 105 -2.82 13.15 -3.62
CA VAL A 105 -3.80 12.20 -4.12
C VAL A 105 -4.53 11.57 -2.94
N ASN A 106 -5.86 11.61 -2.98
CA ASN A 106 -6.69 10.90 -2.03
C ASN A 106 -7.19 9.63 -2.71
N SER A 107 -6.41 8.57 -2.61
CA SER A 107 -6.71 7.32 -3.29
C SER A 107 -7.77 6.48 -2.60
N LYS A 108 -8.19 6.91 -1.44
CA LYS A 108 -9.26 6.26 -0.70
C LYS A 108 -10.55 7.03 -0.84
N ALA A 109 -10.99 7.13 -2.02
CA ALA A 109 -12.26 7.80 -2.27
C ALA A 109 -13.41 6.96 -1.73
#